data_9de1620dbca21813df1b406fbc14ea88
#
_entry.id   9de1620dbca21813df1b406fbc14ea88
#
_cell.length_a   1.000
_cell.length_b   1.000
_cell.length_c   1.000
_cell.angle_alpha   90.00
_cell.angle_beta   90.00
_cell.angle_gamma   90.00
#
_symmetry.space_group_name_H-M   'P 1'
#
loop_
_entity.id
_entity.type
_entity.pdbx_description
1 polymer ?
#
loop_
_entity_poly.entity_id
_entity_poly.type
_entity_poly.pdbx_seq_one_letter_code
_entity_poly.pdbx_strand_id
1 'polypeptide(L)'
;MTNLDDLIKEFEEKAKNAQSKYKFPKDKDNLYDVDIHIWRHPGMGNSLQTISGNKVSIMTATASYLNTLLLKKVITTKELDDLVKIVKESYKCTQKKN
;
A
#
# COMPACT_ATOMS: atom_id res chain seq x y z
N MET A 1 15.38 -15.33 19.26
CA MET A 1 14.42 -15.35 18.14
C MET A 1 13.39 -14.27 18.34
N THR A 2 13.38 -13.30 17.45
CA THR A 2 12.36 -12.25 17.49
C THR A 2 11.02 -12.83 17.09
N ASN A 3 10.02 -12.63 17.90
CA ASN A 3 8.69 -13.06 17.52
C ASN A 3 8.08 -12.04 16.55
N LEU A 4 6.97 -12.38 15.96
CA LEU A 4 6.33 -11.57 14.95
C LEU A 4 5.92 -10.18 15.47
N ASP A 5 5.44 -10.12 16.70
CA ASP A 5 5.02 -8.85 17.31
C ASP A 5 6.19 -7.90 17.46
N ASP A 6 7.38 -8.43 17.82
CA ASP A 6 8.59 -7.62 17.93
C ASP A 6 9.02 -7.06 16.57
N LEU A 7 8.89 -7.87 15.52
CA LEU A 7 9.21 -7.43 14.16
C LEU A 7 8.27 -6.32 13.70
N ILE A 8 6.99 -6.43 14.02
CA ILE A 8 6.00 -5.42 13.66
C ILE A 8 6.30 -4.11 14.40
N LYS A 9 6.60 -4.19 15.69
CA LYS A 9 6.96 -3.02 16.50
C LYS A 9 8.21 -2.34 15.95
N GLU A 10 9.22 -3.13 15.62
CA GLU A 10 10.46 -2.61 15.05
C GLU A 10 10.20 -1.89 13.74
N PHE A 11 9.38 -2.47 12.90
CA PHE A 11 9.00 -1.84 11.63
C PHE A 11 8.23 -0.54 11.85
N GLU A 12 7.30 -0.53 12.78
CA GLU A 12 6.53 0.68 13.11
C GLU A 12 7.43 1.79 13.64
N GLU A 13 8.39 1.46 14.49
CA GLU A 13 9.35 2.43 15.01
C GLU A 13 10.22 3.00 13.90
N LYS A 14 10.69 2.15 13.01
CA LYS A 14 11.50 2.59 11.87
C LYS A 14 10.70 3.51 10.95
N ALA A 15 9.42 3.20 10.74
CA ALA A 15 8.54 4.02 9.93
C ALA A 15 8.32 5.39 10.57
N LYS A 16 8.11 5.43 11.89
CA LYS A 16 7.98 6.69 12.63
C LYS A 16 9.24 7.52 12.56
N ASN A 17 10.40 6.89 12.75
CA ASN A 17 11.68 7.57 12.70
C ASN A 17 11.98 8.10 11.30
N ALA A 18 11.63 7.34 10.28
CA ALA A 18 11.77 7.78 8.90
C ALA A 18 10.90 9.01 8.63
N GLN A 19 9.66 8.99 9.11
CA GLN A 19 8.76 10.14 8.97
C GLN A 19 9.29 11.37 9.68
N SER A 20 9.87 11.20 10.85
CA SER A 20 10.41 12.35 11.60
C SER A 20 11.69 12.89 10.96
N LYS A 21 12.47 12.05 10.27
CA LYS A 21 13.66 12.47 9.55
C LYS A 21 13.34 13.28 8.31
N TYR A 22 12.31 12.87 7.59
CA TYR A 22 11.81 13.62 6.46
C TYR A 22 10.84 14.65 7.01
N LYS A 23 11.32 15.76 7.46
CA LYS A 23 10.45 16.86 7.88
C LYS A 23 9.51 17.20 6.75
N PHE A 24 8.37 16.53 6.71
CA PHE A 24 7.32 16.91 5.81
C PHE A 24 6.87 18.31 6.22
N PRO A 25 6.93 19.29 5.33
CA PRO A 25 6.39 20.58 5.66
C PRO A 25 4.93 20.35 6.02
N LYS A 26 4.60 20.68 7.26
CA LYS A 26 3.23 20.62 7.74
C LYS A 26 2.35 21.63 7.02
N ASP A 27 2.91 22.30 6.02
CA ASP A 27 2.29 23.41 5.43
C ASP A 27 1.77 23.11 4.09
N LYS A 28 1.19 24.07 3.63
CA LYS A 28 0.60 24.37 2.37
C LYS A 28 1.33 23.80 1.16
N ASP A 29 2.62 23.56 1.28
CA ASP A 29 3.43 22.98 0.22
C ASP A 29 3.47 21.47 0.39
N ASN A 30 2.30 20.85 0.39
CA ASN A 30 2.21 19.42 0.41
C ASN A 30 3.01 18.84 -0.73
N LEU A 31 4.23 18.45 -0.43
CA LEU A 31 5.06 17.71 -1.37
C LEU A 31 4.42 16.38 -1.73
N TYR A 32 3.48 15.95 -0.93
CA TYR A 32 2.79 14.69 -1.14
C TYR A 32 1.31 14.93 -1.33
N ASP A 33 0.84 14.63 -2.50
CA ASP A 33 -0.58 14.68 -2.81
C ASP A 33 -1.27 13.33 -2.62
N VAL A 34 -0.52 12.31 -2.25
CA VAL A 34 -1.04 10.96 -2.00
C VAL A 34 -0.36 10.34 -0.80
N ASP A 35 -1.15 9.69 0.02
CA ASP A 35 -0.66 8.90 1.15
C ASP A 35 -1.45 7.59 1.17
N ILE A 36 -0.74 6.49 0.95
CA ILE A 36 -1.35 5.16 0.94
C ILE A 36 -0.55 4.26 1.87
N HIS A 37 -1.22 3.70 2.87
CA HIS A 37 -0.62 2.75 3.79
C HIS A 37 -1.38 1.44 3.75
N ILE A 38 -0.64 0.35 3.69
CA ILE A 38 -1.21 -1.00 3.68
C ILE A 38 -0.50 -1.83 4.74
N TRP A 39 -1.28 -2.39 5.67
CA TRP A 39 -0.75 -3.28 6.69
C TRP A 39 -1.41 -4.63 6.57
N ARG A 40 -0.63 -5.68 6.74
CA ARG A 40 -1.18 -7.02 6.78
C ARG A 40 -0.51 -7.81 7.88
N HIS A 41 -1.31 -8.30 8.81
CA HIS A 41 -0.84 -9.20 9.84
C HIS A 41 -0.87 -10.62 9.28
N PRO A 42 0.21 -11.41 9.45
CA PRO A 42 0.18 -12.81 9.02
C PRO A 42 -0.97 -13.54 9.69
N GLY A 43 -1.68 -14.34 8.93
CA GLY A 43 -2.85 -15.05 9.42
C GLY A 43 -4.16 -14.32 9.26
N MET A 44 -4.14 -13.04 8.93
CA MET A 44 -5.36 -12.30 8.60
C MET A 44 -5.63 -12.40 7.11
N GLY A 45 -6.89 -12.60 6.75
CA GLY A 45 -7.29 -12.67 5.36
C GLY A 45 -7.26 -11.33 4.65
N ASN A 46 -7.47 -10.24 5.40
CA ASN A 46 -7.54 -8.89 4.85
C ASN A 46 -6.41 -8.04 5.35
N SER A 47 -6.07 -7.01 4.58
CA SER A 47 -5.13 -6.00 5.01
C SER A 47 -5.87 -4.77 5.51
N LEU A 48 -5.24 -4.04 6.42
CA LEU A 48 -5.73 -2.73 6.84
C LEU A 48 -5.14 -1.69 5.90
N GLN A 49 -5.93 -0.72 5.52
CA GLN A 49 -5.51 0.27 4.54
C GLN A 49 -5.98 1.65 4.92
N THR A 50 -5.13 2.64 4.67
CA THR A 50 -5.55 4.04 4.68
C THR A 50 -5.15 4.67 3.35
N ILE A 51 -6.05 5.46 2.79
CA ILE A 51 -5.84 6.08 1.50
C ILE A 51 -6.25 7.55 1.62
N SER A 52 -5.36 8.44 1.19
CA SER A 52 -5.61 9.86 1.17
C SER A 52 -5.04 10.46 -0.11
N GLY A 53 -5.78 11.37 -0.73
CA GLY A 53 -5.35 12.01 -1.96
C GLY A 53 -6.50 12.14 -2.94
N ASN A 54 -6.24 12.86 -4.05
CA ASN A 54 -7.25 12.96 -5.10
C ASN A 54 -7.16 11.74 -6.03
N LYS A 55 -8.19 11.56 -6.83
CA LYS A 55 -8.33 10.40 -7.69
C LYS A 55 -7.16 10.21 -8.65
N VAL A 56 -6.75 11.27 -9.33
CA VAL A 56 -5.68 11.19 -10.32
C VAL A 56 -4.35 10.85 -9.65
N SER A 57 -4.06 11.49 -8.53
CA SER A 57 -2.82 11.23 -7.79
C SER A 57 -2.76 9.80 -7.26
N ILE A 58 -3.88 9.30 -6.75
CA ILE A 58 -3.96 7.91 -6.27
C ILE A 58 -3.75 6.93 -7.42
N MET A 59 -4.38 7.16 -8.56
CA MET A 59 -4.21 6.29 -9.72
C MET A 59 -2.76 6.29 -10.21
N THR A 60 -2.16 7.46 -10.30
CA THR A 60 -0.77 7.60 -10.74
C THR A 60 0.19 6.91 -9.77
N ALA A 61 0.00 7.11 -8.48
CA ALA A 61 0.83 6.47 -7.46
C ALA A 61 0.69 4.94 -7.50
N THR A 62 -0.54 4.46 -7.69
CA THR A 62 -0.80 3.02 -7.77
C THR A 62 -0.12 2.41 -8.99
N ALA A 63 -0.24 3.05 -10.15
CA ALA A 63 0.43 2.58 -11.37
C ALA A 63 1.94 2.57 -11.21
N SER A 64 2.49 3.62 -10.61
CA SER A 64 3.93 3.72 -10.35
C SER A 64 4.41 2.61 -9.42
N TYR A 65 3.63 2.31 -8.38
CA TYR A 65 3.96 1.24 -7.45
C TYR A 65 3.99 -0.12 -8.15
N LEU A 66 2.97 -0.41 -8.95
CA LEU A 66 2.91 -1.67 -9.71
C LEU A 66 4.07 -1.78 -10.69
N ASN A 67 4.42 -0.69 -11.36
CA ASN A 67 5.57 -0.66 -12.25
C ASN A 67 6.87 -0.96 -11.50
N THR A 68 7.03 -0.43 -10.30
CA THR A 68 8.19 -0.71 -9.45
C THR A 68 8.26 -2.19 -9.09
N LEU A 69 7.12 -2.82 -8.79
CA LEU A 69 7.09 -4.25 -8.51
C LEU A 69 7.57 -5.09 -9.70
N LEU A 70 7.20 -4.69 -10.91
CA LEU A 70 7.66 -5.35 -12.12
C LEU A 70 9.16 -5.14 -12.33
N LEU A 71 9.64 -3.92 -12.17
CA LEU A 71 11.06 -3.58 -12.36
C LEU A 71 11.95 -4.32 -11.36
N LYS A 72 11.50 -4.46 -10.13
CA LYS A 72 12.23 -5.18 -9.09
C LYS A 72 12.02 -6.69 -9.13
N LYS A 73 11.26 -7.16 -10.10
CA LYS A 73 10.95 -8.58 -10.29
C LYS A 73 10.26 -9.22 -9.10
N VAL A 74 9.49 -8.44 -8.37
CA VAL A 74 8.64 -8.94 -7.28
C VAL A 74 7.46 -9.70 -7.87
N ILE A 75 6.93 -9.19 -8.99
CA ILE A 75 5.86 -9.85 -9.73
C ILE A 75 6.20 -9.87 -11.21
N THR A 76 5.57 -10.78 -11.95
CA THR A 76 5.68 -10.85 -13.41
C THR A 76 4.49 -10.14 -14.06
N THR A 77 4.58 -9.88 -15.36
CA THR A 77 3.46 -9.29 -16.09
C THR A 77 2.22 -10.18 -16.04
N LYS A 78 2.41 -11.48 -16.09
CA LYS A 78 1.30 -12.43 -15.98
C LYS A 78 0.64 -12.34 -14.59
N GLU A 79 1.46 -12.26 -13.56
CA GLU A 79 0.96 -12.12 -12.19
C GLU A 79 0.20 -10.81 -12.01
N LEU A 80 0.65 -9.74 -12.65
CA LEU A 80 -0.07 -8.48 -12.62
C LEU A 80 -1.45 -8.62 -13.28
N ASP A 81 -1.53 -9.28 -14.43
CA ASP A 81 -2.80 -9.53 -15.10
C ASP A 81 -3.74 -10.35 -14.20
N ASP A 82 -3.20 -11.35 -13.53
CA ASP A 82 -3.97 -12.16 -12.59
C ASP A 82 -4.49 -11.35 -11.41
N LEU A 83 -3.64 -10.45 -10.88
CA LEU A 83 -4.05 -9.57 -9.79
C LEU A 83 -5.21 -8.68 -10.19
N VAL A 84 -5.13 -8.08 -11.38
CA VAL A 84 -6.20 -7.21 -11.88
C VAL A 84 -7.51 -7.99 -12.00
N LYS A 85 -7.43 -9.21 -12.52
CA LYS A 85 -8.60 -10.07 -12.68
C LYS A 85 -9.21 -10.42 -11.32
N ILE A 86 -8.38 -10.80 -10.36
CA ILE A 86 -8.82 -11.14 -9.01
C ILE A 86 -9.53 -9.95 -8.36
N VAL A 87 -8.94 -8.76 -8.50
CA VAL A 87 -9.51 -7.54 -7.93
C VAL A 87 -10.88 -7.26 -8.54
N LYS A 88 -11.00 -7.37 -9.86
CA LYS A 88 -12.28 -7.14 -10.53
C LYS A 88 -13.35 -8.12 -10.10
N GLU A 89 -13.00 -9.39 -9.97
CA GLU A 89 -13.96 -10.41 -9.55
C GLU A 89 -14.36 -10.26 -8.08
N SER A 90 -13.40 -9.95 -7.24
CA SER A 90 -13.67 -9.68 -5.82
C SER A 90 -14.62 -8.50 -5.66
N TYR A 91 -14.42 -7.45 -6.43
CA TYR A 91 -15.29 -6.28 -6.41
C TYR A 91 -16.71 -6.64 -6.83
N LYS A 92 -16.86 -7.43 -7.91
CA LYS A 92 -18.17 -7.88 -8.37
C LYS A 92 -18.90 -8.69 -7.30
N CYS A 93 -18.20 -9.58 -6.63
CA CYS A 93 -18.79 -10.40 -5.55
C CYS A 93 -19.28 -9.51 -4.41
N THR A 94 -18.52 -8.50 -4.04
CA THR A 94 -18.91 -7.56 -2.99
C THR A 94 -20.13 -6.77 -3.40
N GLN A 95 -20.22 -6.34 -4.65
CA GLN A 95 -21.37 -5.60 -5.16
C GLN A 95 -22.63 -6.44 -5.15
N LYS A 96 -22.53 -7.73 -5.47
CA LYS A 96 -23.69 -8.64 -5.52
C LYS A 96 -24.29 -8.91 -4.15
N LYS A 97 -23.55 -8.69 -3.08
CA LYS A 97 -24.02 -8.92 -1.72
C LYS A 97 -24.84 -7.78 -1.15
N ASN A 98 -24.93 -6.71 -1.86
CA ASN A 98 -25.74 -5.56 -1.44
C ASN A 98 -27.14 -5.64 -2.08
#